data_ab6604582f7dd07354f1d6f03f0ad010
#
_entry.id   ab6604582f7dd07354f1d6f03f0ad010
#
_cell.length_a   1.000
_cell.length_b   1.000
_cell.length_c   1.000
_cell.angle_alpha   90.00
_cell.angle_beta   90.00
_cell.angle_gamma   90.00
#
_symmetry.space_group_name_H-M   'P 1'
#
loop_
_entity.id
_entity.type
_entity.pdbx_description
1 polymer ?
#
loop_
_entity_poly.entity_id
_entity_poly.type
_entity_poly.pdbx_seq_one_letter_code
_entity_poly.pdbx_strand_id
1 'polypeptide(L)'
;SGGSPAPTTPPANPPTQNPPPPPPATTPPANPPGSGTPQDEVLRLTNVERQRAGCGPLAFDASLTAAAQAHSADMATNNYFSHTGQNGSTAGSRAQAAGWPNGYVGENIAAGSTTPAATIQMWMNSSGHRANIVNCAYTHLGVGYAQGGGTYRHYWTQAFGRR
;
A
#
# COMPACT_ATOMS: atom_id res chain seq x y z
N SER A 1 -24.80 23.95 29.06
CA SER A 1 -24.80 23.72 28.85
C SER A 1 -24.26 23.02 28.58
N GLY A 2 -24.20 22.89 28.72
CA GLY A 2 -23.74 22.39 28.36
C GLY A 2 -23.22 21.62 28.05
N GLY A 3 -23.11 21.36 27.81
CA GLY A 3 -22.84 20.59 27.31
C GLY A 3 -21.90 20.01 26.98
N SER A 4 -21.47 19.81 26.91
CA SER A 4 -20.68 19.32 26.47
C SER A 4 -20.28 18.37 26.16
N PRO A 5 -20.08 18.07 25.72
CA PRO A 5 -19.71 17.24 25.26
C PRO A 5 -18.84 16.50 25.17
N ALA A 6 -18.56 16.15 25.09
CA ALA A 6 -17.90 15.47 24.98
C ALA A 6 -17.18 14.87 24.45
N PRO A 7 -16.66 14.67 24.31
CA PRO A 7 -15.87 14.20 23.77
C PRO A 7 -15.48 13.18 23.54
N THR A 8 -15.53 12.94 23.30
CA THR A 8 -15.31 12.12 22.92
C THR A 8 -14.36 11.41 22.58
N THR A 9 -13.95 11.10 22.83
CA THR A 9 -12.96 10.52 22.60
C THR A 9 -13.01 9.44 21.88
N PRO A 10 -12.47 9.26 21.32
CA PRO A 10 -12.38 8.34 20.49
C PRO A 10 -11.99 7.24 20.99
N PRO A 11 -12.27 6.48 20.71
CA PRO A 11 -12.03 5.43 21.14
C PRO A 11 -10.98 4.84 20.88
N ALA A 12 -10.49 4.84 21.22
CA ALA A 12 -9.47 4.43 21.11
C ALA A 12 -9.40 3.23 20.69
N ASN A 13 -9.07 2.80 20.47
CA ASN A 13 -8.82 1.75 20.03
C ASN A 13 -9.02 0.72 20.74
N PRO A 14 -9.25 0.15 20.45
CA PRO A 14 -9.56 -0.88 20.92
C PRO A 14 -8.65 -1.62 21.39
N PRO A 15 -8.76 -2.13 22.01
CA PRO A 15 -8.02 -2.75 22.59
C PRO A 15 -7.44 -3.71 22.19
N THR A 16 -7.03 -3.74 22.04
CA THR A 16 -6.30 -4.53 21.91
C THR A 16 -6.60 -5.83 21.89
N GLN A 17 -7.39 -6.18 21.81
CA GLN A 17 -7.60 -7.34 21.88
C GLN A 17 -7.05 -7.94 20.80
N ASN A 18 -6.45 -8.82 20.85
CA ASN A 18 -5.91 -9.38 19.88
C ASN A 18 -6.76 -10.00 19.06
N PRO A 19 -6.66 -9.90 17.98
CA PRO A 19 -7.41 -10.54 17.07
C PRO A 19 -7.14 -11.94 17.12
N PRO A 20 -7.96 -12.68 16.77
CA PRO A 20 -7.73 -14.04 16.74
C PRO A 20 -6.73 -14.32 15.70
N PRO A 21 -6.12 -15.31 15.79
CA PRO A 21 -5.19 -15.62 14.86
C PRO A 21 -5.84 -15.85 13.60
N PRO A 22 -5.26 -15.58 12.63
CA PRO A 22 -5.83 -15.77 11.39
C PRO A 22 -5.95 -17.18 11.15
N PRO A 23 -6.78 -17.55 10.40
CA PRO A 23 -6.93 -18.87 10.10
C PRO A 23 -5.76 -19.34 9.38
N PRO A 24 -5.58 -20.49 9.43
CA PRO A 24 -4.46 -20.98 8.90
C PRO A 24 -4.45 -20.78 7.50
N ALA A 25 -3.69 -20.48 7.16
CA ALA A 25 -3.43 -20.37 5.95
C ALA A 25 -4.08 -20.70 4.88
N THR A 26 -4.81 -20.23 4.59
CA THR A 26 -5.29 -20.48 3.51
C THR A 26 -4.47 -19.79 2.68
N THR A 27 -4.21 -20.13 1.78
CA THR A 27 -3.42 -19.57 1.01
C THR A 27 -3.77 -18.40 0.52
N PRO A 28 -3.06 -17.64 0.35
CA PRO A 28 -3.27 -16.47 -0.13
C PRO A 28 -3.48 -16.51 -1.52
N PRO A 29 -3.96 -15.61 -1.98
CA PRO A 29 -4.22 -15.55 -3.25
C PRO A 29 -3.07 -15.49 -4.00
N ALA A 30 -3.16 -15.72 -5.00
CA ALA A 30 -2.16 -15.78 -5.70
C ALA A 30 -1.29 -14.72 -5.87
N ASN A 31 -0.22 -14.91 -5.66
CA ASN A 31 0.75 -14.05 -6.08
C ASN A 31 0.99 -14.34 -7.46
N PRO A 32 1.47 -13.46 -8.18
CA PRO A 32 1.83 -13.72 -9.53
C PRO A 32 2.90 -14.74 -9.57
N PRO A 33 2.97 -15.40 -10.59
CA PRO A 33 3.98 -16.37 -10.73
C PRO A 33 5.32 -15.74 -10.62
N GLY A 34 6.19 -16.38 -10.22
CA GLY A 34 7.47 -15.82 -10.10
C GLY A 34 7.69 -15.13 -8.86
N SER A 35 6.86 -15.36 -7.98
CA SER A 35 7.01 -14.70 -6.80
C SER A 35 8.30 -14.93 -6.18
N GLY A 36 8.63 -14.27 -5.20
CA GLY A 36 9.89 -14.26 -4.56
C GLY A 36 10.51 -12.92 -4.71
N THR A 37 9.93 -12.02 -5.44
CA THR A 37 10.43 -10.66 -5.53
C THR A 37 9.98 -9.88 -4.31
N PRO A 38 10.67 -8.79 -3.98
CA PRO A 38 10.19 -7.93 -2.91
C PRO A 38 8.78 -7.43 -3.15
N GLN A 39 8.43 -7.15 -4.39
CA GLN A 39 7.10 -6.66 -4.72
C GLN A 39 6.05 -7.72 -4.43
N ASP A 40 6.34 -8.96 -4.75
CA ASP A 40 5.39 -10.04 -4.49
C ASP A 40 5.20 -10.23 -2.99
N GLU A 41 6.26 -10.07 -2.24
CA GLU A 41 6.16 -10.22 -0.81
C GLU A 41 5.34 -9.09 -0.18
N VAL A 42 5.47 -7.86 -0.71
CA VAL A 42 4.65 -6.77 -0.23
C VAL A 42 3.17 -7.06 -0.51
N LEU A 43 2.86 -7.60 -1.68
CA LEU A 43 1.48 -7.96 -1.98
C LEU A 43 0.97 -9.01 -1.00
N ARG A 44 1.76 -10.02 -0.74
CA ARG A 44 1.36 -11.07 0.17
C ARG A 44 1.12 -10.52 1.58
N LEU A 45 2.05 -9.71 2.07
CA LEU A 45 1.92 -9.16 3.42
C LEU A 45 0.78 -8.17 3.53
N THR A 46 0.51 -7.43 2.46
CA THR A 46 -0.64 -6.55 2.43
C THR A 46 -1.92 -7.36 2.62
N ASN A 47 -2.01 -8.49 1.95
CA ASN A 47 -3.19 -9.31 2.06
C ASN A 47 -3.33 -9.98 3.43
N VAL A 48 -2.21 -10.23 4.11
CA VAL A 48 -2.27 -10.71 5.48
C VAL A 48 -2.92 -9.64 6.37
N GLU A 49 -2.52 -8.39 6.22
CA GLU A 49 -3.11 -7.34 7.03
C GLU A 49 -4.57 -7.11 6.70
N ARG A 50 -4.92 -7.24 5.44
CA ARG A 50 -6.32 -7.10 5.03
C ARG A 50 -7.18 -8.22 5.61
N GLN A 51 -6.66 -9.42 5.61
CA GLN A 51 -7.40 -10.53 6.20
C GLN A 51 -7.66 -10.28 7.68
N ARG A 52 -6.66 -9.76 8.36
CA ARG A 52 -6.85 -9.44 9.78
C ARG A 52 -7.89 -8.37 9.99
N ALA A 53 -8.06 -7.49 9.03
CA ALA A 53 -9.04 -6.42 9.13
C ALA A 53 -10.41 -6.80 8.58
N GLY A 54 -10.54 -8.00 8.04
CA GLY A 54 -11.82 -8.44 7.50
C GLY A 54 -12.07 -8.07 6.05
N CYS A 55 -11.05 -7.63 5.33
CA CYS A 55 -11.20 -7.29 3.91
C CYS A 55 -10.78 -8.46 3.04
N GLY A 56 -11.35 -8.56 1.87
CA GLY A 56 -10.90 -9.54 0.91
C GLY A 56 -9.51 -9.22 0.38
N PRO A 57 -8.85 -10.20 -0.20
CA PRO A 57 -7.51 -9.97 -0.72
C PRO A 57 -7.54 -9.09 -1.96
N LEU A 58 -6.47 -8.36 -2.16
CA LEU A 58 -6.27 -7.61 -3.38
C LEU A 58 -5.63 -8.51 -4.43
N ALA A 59 -6.08 -8.35 -5.65
CA ALA A 59 -5.51 -9.11 -6.76
C ALA A 59 -4.40 -8.30 -7.40
N PHE A 60 -3.39 -8.99 -7.86
CA PHE A 60 -2.34 -8.34 -8.63
C PHE A 60 -2.93 -7.72 -9.88
N ASP A 61 -2.46 -6.53 -10.24
CA ASP A 61 -2.84 -5.91 -11.50
C ASP A 61 -1.61 -5.36 -12.21
N ALA A 62 -1.46 -5.70 -13.46
CA ALA A 62 -0.28 -5.31 -14.21
C ALA A 62 -0.19 -3.81 -14.45
N SER A 63 -1.30 -3.15 -14.68
CA SER A 63 -1.29 -1.71 -14.92
C SER A 63 -0.92 -0.94 -13.66
N LEU A 64 -1.51 -1.32 -12.55
CA LEU A 64 -1.17 -0.69 -11.28
C LEU A 64 0.29 -0.97 -10.92
N THR A 65 0.76 -2.16 -11.23
CA THR A 65 2.16 -2.50 -10.96
C THR A 65 3.10 -1.67 -11.82
N ALA A 66 2.78 -1.49 -13.09
CA ALA A 66 3.62 -0.68 -13.96
C ALA A 66 3.67 0.76 -13.45
N ALA A 67 2.53 1.30 -13.04
CA ALA A 67 2.50 2.66 -12.51
C ALA A 67 3.29 2.78 -11.22
N ALA A 68 3.14 1.83 -10.32
CA ALA A 68 3.84 1.86 -9.04
C ALA A 68 5.35 1.71 -9.24
N GLN A 69 5.76 0.81 -10.12
CA GLN A 69 7.17 0.59 -10.37
C GLN A 69 7.81 1.82 -11.02
N ALA A 70 7.11 2.42 -11.97
CA ALA A 70 7.64 3.62 -12.61
C ALA A 70 7.79 4.75 -11.60
N HIS A 71 6.86 4.88 -10.67
CA HIS A 71 6.97 5.94 -9.67
C HIS A 71 8.10 5.68 -8.69
N SER A 72 8.27 4.45 -8.25
CA SER A 72 9.41 4.13 -7.38
C SER A 72 10.72 4.38 -8.10
N ALA A 73 10.81 4.01 -9.37
CA ALA A 73 12.02 4.23 -10.15
C ALA A 73 12.29 5.72 -10.34
N ASP A 74 11.24 6.50 -10.54
CA ASP A 74 11.38 7.93 -10.71
C ASP A 74 11.89 8.59 -9.44
N MET A 75 11.32 8.21 -8.31
CA MET A 75 11.78 8.74 -7.02
C MET A 75 13.25 8.35 -6.78
N ALA A 76 13.60 7.13 -7.10
CA ALA A 76 14.96 6.66 -6.86
C ALA A 76 15.97 7.35 -7.78
N THR A 77 15.61 7.50 -9.04
CA THR A 77 16.51 8.10 -10.01
C THR A 77 16.69 9.59 -9.79
N ASN A 78 15.62 10.26 -9.46
CA ASN A 78 15.64 11.72 -9.31
C ASN A 78 15.72 12.19 -7.88
N ASN A 79 15.89 11.24 -6.98
CA ASN A 79 16.14 11.52 -5.56
C ASN A 79 15.10 12.45 -4.94
N TYR A 80 13.85 12.05 -5.03
CA TYR A 80 12.76 12.78 -4.37
C TYR A 80 11.78 11.79 -3.77
N PHE A 81 10.94 12.28 -2.89
CA PHE A 81 9.96 11.44 -2.22
C PHE A 81 8.64 12.21 -2.16
N SER A 82 7.70 11.86 -2.99
CA SER A 82 6.43 12.56 -3.08
C SER A 82 5.42 11.72 -3.83
N HIS A 83 4.17 11.89 -3.51
CA HIS A 83 3.10 11.27 -4.28
C HIS A 83 2.98 11.87 -5.68
N THR A 84 3.38 13.13 -5.82
CA THR A 84 3.29 13.80 -7.11
C THR A 84 4.59 13.60 -7.86
N GLY A 85 4.51 13.12 -9.07
CA GLY A 85 5.69 12.94 -9.90
C GLY A 85 6.25 14.29 -10.33
N GLN A 86 7.50 14.29 -10.76
CA GLN A 86 8.12 15.55 -11.16
C GLN A 86 7.44 16.16 -12.37
N ASN A 87 6.73 15.38 -13.13
CA ASN A 87 5.98 15.89 -14.26
C ASN A 87 4.55 16.26 -13.88
N GLY A 88 4.25 16.30 -12.60
CA GLY A 88 2.91 16.66 -12.14
C GLY A 88 1.93 15.48 -12.08
N SER A 89 2.38 14.28 -12.38
CA SER A 89 1.48 13.13 -12.39
C SER A 89 1.02 12.77 -10.99
N THR A 90 -0.17 12.21 -10.91
CA THR A 90 -0.72 11.71 -9.66
C THR A 90 -0.81 10.20 -9.75
N ALA A 91 -1.09 9.54 -8.64
CA ALA A 91 -1.24 8.09 -8.65
C ALA A 91 -2.31 7.67 -9.64
N GLY A 92 -3.44 8.36 -9.65
CA GLY A 92 -4.51 8.02 -10.59
C GLY A 92 -4.10 8.24 -12.03
N SER A 93 -3.44 9.35 -12.33
CA SER A 93 -3.06 9.61 -13.72
C SER A 93 -1.99 8.62 -14.19
N ARG A 94 -1.08 8.24 -13.31
CA ARG A 94 -0.08 7.25 -13.68
C ARG A 94 -0.71 5.89 -13.94
N ALA A 95 -1.67 5.51 -13.10
CA ALA A 95 -2.34 4.23 -13.28
C ALA A 95 -3.12 4.21 -14.59
N GLN A 96 -3.85 5.28 -14.87
CA GLN A 96 -4.61 5.33 -16.11
C GLN A 96 -3.72 5.34 -17.33
N ALA A 97 -2.61 6.04 -17.25
CA ALA A 97 -1.67 6.03 -18.37
C ALA A 97 -1.09 4.63 -18.61
N ALA A 98 -1.04 3.81 -17.57
CA ALA A 98 -0.55 2.45 -17.70
C ALA A 98 -1.66 1.44 -18.05
N GLY A 99 -2.90 1.89 -18.15
CA GLY A 99 -4.01 1.01 -18.58
C GLY A 99 -5.07 0.75 -17.54
N TRP A 100 -4.97 1.31 -16.34
CA TRP A 100 -6.01 1.12 -15.34
C TRP A 100 -7.27 1.87 -15.79
N PRO A 101 -8.45 1.29 -15.66
CA PRO A 101 -9.63 1.85 -16.32
C PRO A 101 -10.23 3.09 -15.69
N ASN A 102 -9.82 3.47 -14.51
CA ASN A 102 -10.45 4.62 -13.87
C ASN A 102 -9.46 5.33 -12.96
N GLY A 103 -9.89 6.42 -12.36
CA GLY A 103 -9.03 7.19 -11.48
C GLY A 103 -9.19 6.88 -10.01
N TYR A 104 -9.93 5.84 -9.65
CA TYR A 104 -10.14 5.50 -8.27
C TYR A 104 -8.91 4.74 -7.79
N VAL A 105 -7.91 5.45 -7.41
CA VAL A 105 -6.60 4.90 -7.10
C VAL A 105 -6.07 5.56 -5.85
N GLY A 106 -5.57 4.76 -4.94
CA GLY A 106 -4.89 5.27 -3.76
C GLY A 106 -3.43 4.87 -3.82
N GLU A 107 -2.62 5.46 -2.98
CA GLU A 107 -1.20 5.18 -3.04
C GLU A 107 -0.57 5.26 -1.66
N ASN A 108 0.31 4.35 -1.37
CA ASN A 108 1.23 4.46 -0.25
C ASN A 108 2.64 4.49 -0.82
N ILE A 109 3.49 5.32 -0.26
CA ILE A 109 4.90 5.32 -0.62
C ILE A 109 5.74 5.23 0.63
N ALA A 110 6.93 4.68 0.50
CA ALA A 110 7.87 4.58 1.60
C ALA A 110 9.29 4.69 1.06
N ALA A 111 10.17 5.21 1.87
CA ALA A 111 11.56 5.34 1.49
C ALA A 111 12.44 4.93 2.64
N GLY A 112 13.52 4.26 2.32
CA GLY A 112 14.53 3.91 3.32
C GLY A 112 14.46 2.52 3.86
N SER A 113 13.29 1.91 3.93
CA SER A 113 13.20 0.56 4.45
C SER A 113 13.79 -0.41 3.44
N THR A 114 14.38 -1.48 3.93
CA THR A 114 15.13 -2.37 3.06
C THR A 114 14.43 -3.71 2.84
N THR A 115 13.34 -3.97 3.51
CA THR A 115 12.65 -5.25 3.37
C THR A 115 11.15 -5.03 3.22
N PRO A 116 10.47 -5.97 2.59
CA PRO A 116 9.01 -5.88 2.51
C PRO A 116 8.35 -5.83 3.89
N ALA A 117 8.82 -6.64 4.82
CA ALA A 117 8.20 -6.66 6.14
C ALA A 117 8.34 -5.31 6.86
N ALA A 118 9.52 -4.70 6.78
CA ALA A 118 9.72 -3.40 7.41
C ALA A 118 8.87 -2.33 6.73
N THR A 119 8.70 -2.43 5.43
CA THR A 119 7.91 -1.46 4.69
C THR A 119 6.43 -1.56 5.08
N ILE A 120 5.91 -2.77 5.16
CA ILE A 120 4.52 -2.96 5.59
C ILE A 120 4.36 -2.44 7.00
N GLN A 121 5.32 -2.68 7.88
CA GLN A 121 5.24 -2.20 9.24
C GLN A 121 5.19 -0.67 9.29
N MET A 122 6.00 -0.01 8.50
CA MET A 122 5.96 1.44 8.44
C MET A 122 4.59 1.93 8.02
N TRP A 123 4.01 1.32 7.00
CA TRP A 123 2.70 1.73 6.54
C TRP A 123 1.61 1.45 7.57
N MET A 124 1.67 0.30 8.20
CA MET A 124 0.65 -0.05 9.19
C MET A 124 0.73 0.81 10.45
N ASN A 125 1.89 1.37 10.73
CA ASN A 125 2.05 2.24 11.88
C ASN A 125 1.62 3.69 11.63
N SER A 126 1.17 4.00 10.44
CA SER A 126 0.74 5.34 10.10
C SER A 126 -0.72 5.30 9.72
N SER A 127 -1.56 6.05 10.39
CA SER A 127 -3.00 5.94 10.17
C SER A 127 -3.41 6.19 8.73
N GLY A 128 -2.77 7.13 8.06
CA GLY A 128 -3.13 7.42 6.67
C GLY A 128 -2.74 6.30 5.72
N HIS A 129 -1.57 5.72 5.90
CA HIS A 129 -1.13 4.63 5.05
C HIS A 129 -1.92 3.37 5.37
N ARG A 130 -2.16 3.13 6.65
CA ARG A 130 -2.92 1.97 7.05
C ARG A 130 -4.32 2.01 6.47
N ALA A 131 -4.92 3.19 6.43
CA ALA A 131 -6.27 3.33 5.91
C ALA A 131 -6.36 2.84 4.46
N ASN A 132 -5.32 3.00 3.66
CA ASN A 132 -5.34 2.46 2.31
C ASN A 132 -5.29 0.93 2.34
N ILE A 133 -4.41 0.38 3.15
CA ILE A 133 -4.24 -1.08 3.19
C ILE A 133 -5.52 -1.77 3.61
N VAL A 134 -6.21 -1.23 4.62
CA VAL A 134 -7.41 -1.88 5.13
C VAL A 134 -8.69 -1.27 4.58
N ASN A 135 -8.62 -0.58 3.47
CA ASN A 135 -9.82 -0.08 2.82
C ASN A 135 -10.41 -1.22 1.99
N CYS A 136 -11.49 -1.76 2.46
CA CYS A 136 -12.08 -2.92 1.83
C CYS A 136 -12.67 -2.63 0.45
N ALA A 137 -12.78 -1.37 0.07
CA ALA A 137 -13.30 -1.03 -1.25
C ALA A 137 -12.30 -1.30 -2.36
N TYR A 138 -11.03 -1.33 -2.06
CA TYR A 138 -10.05 -1.63 -3.09
C TYR A 138 -10.09 -3.12 -3.44
N THR A 139 -9.82 -3.43 -4.69
CA THR A 139 -9.87 -4.78 -5.19
C THR A 139 -8.56 -5.24 -5.81
N HIS A 140 -7.69 -4.33 -6.19
CA HIS A 140 -6.44 -4.65 -6.90
C HIS A 140 -5.27 -3.86 -6.37
N LEU A 141 -4.08 -4.39 -6.56
CA LEU A 141 -2.87 -3.76 -6.07
C LEU A 141 -1.73 -3.93 -7.06
N GLY A 142 -0.95 -2.88 -7.20
CA GLY A 142 0.33 -2.97 -7.86
C GLY A 142 1.41 -2.49 -6.90
N VAL A 143 2.56 -3.11 -6.93
CA VAL A 143 3.65 -2.77 -6.03
C VAL A 143 4.90 -2.47 -6.83
N GLY A 144 5.58 -1.40 -6.47
CA GLY A 144 6.84 -1.04 -7.07
C GLY A 144 7.94 -0.94 -6.04
N TYR A 145 9.14 -1.21 -6.47
CA TYR A 145 10.31 -1.08 -5.61
C TYR A 145 11.51 -0.73 -6.48
N ALA A 146 12.27 0.25 -6.08
CA ALA A 146 13.45 0.65 -6.81
C ALA A 146 14.53 1.13 -5.85
N GLN A 147 15.76 1.01 -6.28
CA GLN A 147 16.90 1.49 -5.52
C GLN A 147 17.60 2.58 -6.29
N GLY A 148 18.14 3.55 -5.59
CA GLY A 148 18.92 4.60 -6.21
C GLY A 148 20.09 4.96 -5.35
N GLY A 149 20.87 5.91 -5.82
CA GLY A 149 22.06 6.33 -5.09
C GLY A 149 21.84 7.51 -4.18
N GLY A 150 20.60 7.95 -4.04
CA GLY A 150 20.38 9.17 -3.29
C GLY A 150 20.17 8.95 -1.82
N THR A 151 19.42 9.83 -1.23
CA THR A 151 19.31 9.89 0.23
C THR A 151 18.76 8.63 0.86
N TYR A 152 17.68 8.12 0.34
CA TYR A 152 17.04 6.99 0.99
C TYR A 152 17.41 5.65 0.40
N ARG A 153 17.83 5.64 -0.83
CA ARG A 153 18.26 4.44 -1.53
C ARG A 153 17.18 3.44 -1.88
N HIS A 154 16.20 3.24 -1.07
CA HIS A 154 15.14 2.25 -1.30
C HIS A 154 13.81 2.96 -1.36
N TYR A 155 13.04 2.71 -2.40
CA TYR A 155 11.76 3.40 -2.61
C TYR A 155 10.68 2.39 -2.95
N TRP A 156 9.56 2.47 -2.27
CA TRP A 156 8.47 1.52 -2.39
C TRP A 156 7.17 2.25 -2.72
N THR A 157 6.35 1.65 -3.56
CA THR A 157 5.05 2.22 -3.91
C THR A 157 4.01 1.12 -3.93
N GLN A 158 2.86 1.38 -3.30
CA GLN A 158 1.67 0.56 -3.48
C GLN A 158 0.66 1.41 -4.22
N ALA A 159 0.11 0.89 -5.29
CA ALA A 159 -0.98 1.56 -6.00
C ALA A 159 -2.21 0.68 -5.86
N PHE A 160 -3.22 1.20 -5.21
CA PHE A 160 -4.45 0.48 -4.95
C PHE A 160 -5.51 0.93 -5.93
N GLY A 161 -6.29 0.02 -6.45
CA GLY A 161 -7.35 0.37 -7.36
C GLY A 161 -8.64 -0.36 -7.04
N ARG A 162 -9.73 0.21 -7.49
CA ARG A 162 -11.03 -0.40 -7.34
C ARG A 162 -11.61 -0.61 -8.70
N ARG A 163 -12.10 -1.81 -8.94
CA ARG A 163 -12.79 -2.10 -10.18
C ARG A 163 -14.26 -2.29 -9.97
#